data_ab161fe86a9466d01d1f6978a2d17ee6
#
_entry.id   ab161fe86a9466d01d1f6978a2d17ee6
#
_cell.length_a   1.000
_cell.length_b   1.000
_cell.length_c   1.000
_cell.angle_alpha   90.00
_cell.angle_beta   90.00
_cell.angle_gamma   90.00
#
_symmetry.space_group_name_H-M   'P 1'
#
loop_
_entity.id
_entity.type
_entity.pdbx_description
1 polymer ?
#
loop_
_entity_poly.entity_id
_entity_poly.type
_entity_poly.pdbx_seq_one_letter_code
_entity_poly.pdbx_strand_id
1 'polypeptide(L)'
;MRAVFASFLFALLCACSGAPEQSPAPESPSPSAGDRVSAFLQTYQAQFFRGLPNAEQAATLAPHFSPRLNALFRDALAGQQAYKAKFPSDKPPMIDGDIFSSLFEGASSGSVDAVDASAETASVRVKYVYNDPETGKAIQTWPDRFLLVRGESGWLIDDIEYLGGWDFSPRGKLSSALSETAALGD
;
A
#
# COMPACT_ATOMS: atom_id res chain seq x y z
N MET A 1 -11.70 -94.83 8.05
CA MET A 1 -12.42 -94.00 8.99
C MET A 1 -12.41 -92.62 8.47
N ARG A 2 -13.55 -92.04 8.21
CA ARG A 2 -13.78 -90.94 7.27
C ARG A 2 -13.56 -89.59 7.95
N ALA A 3 -12.66 -88.74 7.40
CA ALA A 3 -12.48 -87.38 7.77
C ALA A 3 -13.46 -86.46 6.96
N VAL A 4 -14.22 -85.62 7.65
CA VAL A 4 -15.12 -84.61 7.06
C VAL A 4 -14.41 -83.27 7.12
N PHE A 5 -14.12 -82.71 5.94
CA PHE A 5 -13.59 -81.35 5.80
C PHE A 5 -14.78 -80.37 5.77
N ALA A 6 -14.84 -79.45 6.71
CA ALA A 6 -15.74 -78.33 6.70
C ALA A 6 -15.00 -77.09 6.14
N SER A 7 -15.42 -76.66 4.92
CA SER A 7 -14.94 -75.43 4.31
C SER A 7 -15.69 -74.25 4.90
N PHE A 8 -14.96 -73.35 5.57
CA PHE A 8 -15.47 -72.07 6.01
C PHE A 8 -15.21 -71.03 4.90
N LEU A 9 -16.30 -70.53 4.32
CA LEU A 9 -16.29 -69.46 3.32
C LEU A 9 -16.26 -68.12 4.07
N PHE A 10 -15.14 -67.42 4.02
CA PHE A 10 -14.98 -66.08 4.61
C PHE A 10 -15.43 -65.05 3.57
N ALA A 11 -16.59 -64.41 3.80
CA ALA A 11 -17.06 -63.30 3.00
C ALA A 11 -16.38 -62.00 3.42
N LEU A 12 -15.53 -61.46 2.55
CA LEU A 12 -14.82 -60.17 2.75
C LEU A 12 -15.83 -59.03 2.40
N LEU A 13 -16.39 -58.40 3.41
CA LEU A 13 -17.17 -57.16 3.24
C LEU A 13 -16.20 -55.96 3.08
N CYS A 14 -16.03 -55.49 1.84
CA CYS A 14 -15.33 -54.26 1.54
C CYS A 14 -16.21 -53.04 1.90
N ALA A 15 -16.00 -52.48 3.10
CA ALA A 15 -16.65 -51.22 3.48
C ALA A 15 -15.89 -50.06 2.83
N CYS A 16 -16.43 -49.51 1.75
CA CYS A 16 -15.99 -48.21 1.22
C CYS A 16 -16.41 -47.11 2.18
N SER A 17 -15.51 -46.72 3.07
CA SER A 17 -15.63 -45.46 3.84
C SER A 17 -15.34 -44.31 2.90
N GLY A 18 -16.38 -43.69 2.33
CA GLY A 18 -16.30 -42.40 1.68
C GLY A 18 -15.89 -41.35 2.72
N ALA A 19 -14.70 -40.82 2.64
CA ALA A 19 -14.32 -39.64 3.39
C ALA A 19 -15.24 -38.48 2.97
N PRO A 20 -15.74 -37.67 3.91
CA PRO A 20 -16.49 -36.48 3.54
C PRO A 20 -15.58 -35.54 2.75
N GLU A 21 -15.94 -35.24 1.52
CA GLU A 21 -15.34 -34.22 0.67
C GLU A 21 -15.54 -32.88 1.38
N GLN A 22 -14.48 -32.35 2.01
CA GLN A 22 -14.49 -31.04 2.63
C GLN A 22 -14.69 -30.02 1.52
N SER A 23 -15.88 -29.41 1.48
CA SER A 23 -16.14 -28.25 0.66
C SER A 23 -15.11 -27.18 0.99
N PRO A 24 -14.43 -26.56 0.01
CA PRO A 24 -13.48 -25.49 0.28
C PRO A 24 -14.20 -24.38 1.07
N ALA A 25 -13.58 -23.96 2.17
CA ALA A 25 -14.09 -22.84 2.94
C ALA A 25 -14.22 -21.63 2.01
N PRO A 26 -15.28 -20.81 2.13
CA PRO A 26 -15.41 -19.61 1.31
C PRO A 26 -14.19 -18.72 1.51
N GLU A 27 -13.43 -18.47 0.44
CA GLU A 27 -12.33 -17.52 0.45
C GLU A 27 -12.88 -16.16 0.86
N SER A 28 -12.30 -15.56 1.90
CA SER A 28 -12.64 -14.18 2.28
C SER A 28 -12.38 -13.29 1.09
N PRO A 29 -13.31 -12.39 0.70
CA PRO A 29 -13.12 -11.53 -0.44
C PRO A 29 -11.84 -10.70 -0.25
N SER A 30 -10.99 -10.67 -1.29
CA SER A 30 -9.78 -9.86 -1.28
C SER A 30 -10.12 -8.38 -1.01
N PRO A 31 -9.33 -7.66 -0.21
CA PRO A 31 -9.57 -6.25 0.08
C PRO A 31 -9.77 -5.43 -1.20
N SER A 32 -10.73 -4.51 -1.18
CA SER A 32 -10.98 -3.58 -2.28
C SER A 32 -9.84 -2.55 -2.41
N ALA A 33 -9.81 -1.80 -3.52
CA ALA A 33 -8.87 -0.68 -3.70
C ALA A 33 -9.06 0.39 -2.61
N GLY A 34 -10.29 0.66 -2.20
CA GLY A 34 -10.59 1.57 -1.09
C GLY A 34 -10.06 1.06 0.25
N ASP A 35 -10.19 -0.24 0.53
CA ASP A 35 -9.65 -0.85 1.76
C ASP A 35 -8.12 -0.78 1.79
N ARG A 36 -7.45 -0.97 0.64
CA ARG A 36 -5.99 -0.82 0.52
C ARG A 36 -5.55 0.59 0.88
N VAL A 37 -6.20 1.61 0.34
CA VAL A 37 -5.88 3.01 0.65
C VAL A 37 -6.21 3.34 2.10
N SER A 38 -7.33 2.85 2.63
CA SER A 38 -7.68 3.04 4.04
C SER A 38 -6.63 2.44 4.98
N ALA A 39 -6.12 1.24 4.69
CA ALA A 39 -5.06 0.60 5.45
C ALA A 39 -3.73 1.40 5.37
N PHE A 40 -3.39 1.93 4.19
CA PHE A 40 -2.25 2.83 4.04
C PHE A 40 -2.42 4.10 4.89
N LEU A 41 -3.58 4.75 4.83
CA LEU A 41 -3.86 5.97 5.60
C LEU A 41 -3.72 5.74 7.11
N GLN A 42 -4.15 4.59 7.63
CA GLN A 42 -3.94 4.22 9.04
C GLN A 42 -2.45 4.11 9.38
N THR A 43 -1.66 3.45 8.53
CA THR A 43 -0.20 3.31 8.70
C THR A 43 0.48 4.68 8.64
N TYR A 44 0.13 5.50 7.66
CA TYR A 44 0.65 6.86 7.46
C TYR A 44 0.37 7.76 8.67
N GLN A 45 -0.87 7.80 9.15
CA GLN A 45 -1.26 8.65 10.28
C GLN A 45 -0.61 8.21 11.61
N ALA A 46 -0.35 6.91 11.77
CA ALA A 46 0.25 6.39 12.99
C ALA A 46 1.75 6.74 13.14
N GLN A 47 2.46 6.99 12.04
CA GLN A 47 3.93 7.10 12.06
C GLN A 47 4.50 8.49 11.77
N PHE A 48 3.72 9.45 11.34
CA PHE A 48 4.15 10.83 11.07
C PHE A 48 5.42 10.91 10.19
N PHE A 49 5.30 10.48 8.93
CA PHE A 49 6.41 10.52 7.98
C PHE A 49 6.77 11.96 7.60
N ARG A 50 8.07 12.24 7.53
CA ARG A 50 8.61 13.50 7.00
C ARG A 50 9.73 13.22 6.03
N GLY A 51 9.59 13.75 4.81
CA GLY A 51 10.52 13.49 3.72
C GLY A 51 10.48 12.03 3.26
N LEU A 52 11.57 11.58 2.64
CA LEU A 52 11.71 10.19 2.20
C LEU A 52 11.77 9.26 3.42
N PRO A 53 11.02 8.14 3.39
CA PRO A 53 11.04 7.15 4.45
C PRO A 53 12.45 6.58 4.67
N ASN A 54 12.87 6.45 5.91
CA ASN A 54 14.07 5.68 6.26
C ASN A 54 13.81 4.16 6.06
N ALA A 55 14.83 3.32 6.26
CA ALA A 55 14.74 1.88 6.00
C ALA A 55 13.62 1.17 6.79
N GLU A 56 13.39 1.54 8.05
CA GLU A 56 12.35 0.97 8.90
C GLU A 56 10.96 1.42 8.44
N GLN A 57 10.80 2.71 8.16
CA GLN A 57 9.58 3.28 7.63
C GLN A 57 9.24 2.72 6.25
N ALA A 58 10.25 2.57 5.37
CA ALA A 58 10.07 1.97 4.06
C ALA A 58 9.61 0.51 4.16
N ALA A 59 10.16 -0.28 5.09
CA ALA A 59 9.72 -1.66 5.33
C ALA A 59 8.25 -1.73 5.77
N THR A 60 7.79 -0.78 6.59
CA THR A 60 6.39 -0.69 7.05
C THR A 60 5.44 -0.30 5.91
N LEU A 61 5.88 0.58 5.00
CA LEU A 61 5.08 1.06 3.87
C LEU A 61 5.07 0.10 2.67
N ALA A 62 6.15 -0.66 2.49
CA ALA A 62 6.36 -1.51 1.31
C ALA A 62 5.18 -2.44 0.96
N PRO A 63 4.45 -3.05 1.93
CA PRO A 63 3.29 -3.90 1.63
C PRO A 63 2.11 -3.17 0.99
N HIS A 64 2.05 -1.84 1.08
CA HIS A 64 0.99 -1.04 0.48
C HIS A 64 1.28 -0.66 -0.97
N PHE A 65 2.56 -0.65 -1.38
CA PHE A 65 3.04 -0.09 -2.64
C PHE A 65 3.34 -1.17 -3.68
N SER A 66 3.20 -0.77 -4.95
CA SER A 66 3.65 -1.61 -6.07
C SER A 66 5.16 -1.82 -6.05
N PRO A 67 5.68 -2.88 -6.69
CA PRO A 67 7.12 -3.06 -6.85
C PRO A 67 7.80 -1.86 -7.53
N ARG A 68 7.10 -1.22 -8.50
CA ARG A 68 7.58 -0.02 -9.19
C ARG A 68 7.74 1.15 -8.22
N LEU A 69 6.71 1.46 -7.43
CA LEU A 69 6.76 2.59 -6.49
C LEU A 69 7.81 2.35 -5.39
N ASN A 70 7.90 1.12 -4.88
CA ASN A 70 8.95 0.73 -3.94
C ASN A 70 10.36 0.90 -4.53
N ALA A 71 10.57 0.62 -5.82
CA ALA A 71 11.84 0.86 -6.49
C ALA A 71 12.17 2.35 -6.55
N LEU A 72 11.20 3.19 -6.94
CA LEU A 72 11.38 4.65 -6.98
C LEU A 72 11.76 5.24 -5.62
N PHE A 73 11.19 4.75 -4.53
CA PHE A 73 11.59 5.19 -3.18
C PHE A 73 13.05 4.86 -2.88
N ARG A 74 13.52 3.65 -3.22
CA ARG A 74 14.94 3.28 -3.03
C ARG A 74 15.88 4.15 -3.85
N ASP A 75 15.53 4.38 -5.12
CA ASP A 75 16.34 5.14 -6.05
C ASP A 75 16.41 6.63 -5.62
N ALA A 76 15.26 7.20 -5.20
CA ALA A 76 15.20 8.55 -4.66
C ALA A 76 16.04 8.71 -3.38
N LEU A 77 16.02 7.73 -2.47
CA LEU A 77 16.84 7.76 -1.27
C LEU A 77 18.33 7.70 -1.60
N ALA A 78 18.73 6.89 -2.59
CA ALA A 78 20.11 6.82 -3.06
C ALA A 78 20.55 8.16 -3.68
N GLY A 79 19.71 8.77 -4.54
CA GLY A 79 19.98 10.09 -5.13
C GLY A 79 20.09 11.19 -4.09
N GLN A 80 19.19 11.21 -3.09
CA GLN A 80 19.27 12.17 -1.97
C GLN A 80 20.56 12.03 -1.18
N GLN A 81 21.02 10.79 -0.91
CA GLN A 81 22.27 10.53 -0.19
C GLN A 81 23.49 10.96 -1.00
N ALA A 82 23.52 10.69 -2.31
CA ALA A 82 24.57 11.12 -3.21
C ALA A 82 24.64 12.66 -3.29
N TYR A 83 23.49 13.33 -3.42
CA TYR A 83 23.41 14.80 -3.39
C TYR A 83 24.01 15.35 -2.09
N LYS A 84 23.61 14.81 -0.93
CA LYS A 84 24.12 15.25 0.38
C LYS A 84 25.64 15.03 0.52
N ALA A 85 26.18 13.96 -0.02
CA ALA A 85 27.62 13.69 -0.02
C ALA A 85 28.38 14.70 -0.89
N LYS A 86 27.82 15.09 -2.04
CA LYS A 86 28.42 16.07 -2.98
C LYS A 86 28.26 17.51 -2.50
N PHE A 87 27.18 17.82 -1.80
CA PHE A 87 26.83 19.16 -1.32
C PHE A 87 26.46 19.14 0.17
N PRO A 88 27.42 18.93 1.08
CA PRO A 88 27.11 18.67 2.50
C PRO A 88 26.49 19.87 3.22
N SER A 89 26.67 21.10 2.70
CA SER A 89 26.05 22.33 3.25
C SER A 89 24.65 22.61 2.73
N ASP A 90 24.24 21.94 1.68
CA ASP A 90 22.93 22.17 1.04
C ASP A 90 21.86 21.27 1.65
N LYS A 91 20.62 21.75 1.65
CA LYS A 91 19.46 20.97 2.04
C LYS A 91 19.05 20.07 0.86
N PRO A 92 19.15 18.74 0.99
CA PRO A 92 18.72 17.87 -0.10
C PRO A 92 17.19 17.92 -0.29
N PRO A 93 16.69 17.65 -1.50
CA PRO A 93 15.26 17.56 -1.76
C PRO A 93 14.63 16.42 -0.96
N MET A 94 13.32 16.49 -0.71
CA MET A 94 12.52 15.49 0.03
C MET A 94 13.13 15.08 1.38
N ILE A 95 13.85 15.99 2.07
CA ILE A 95 14.43 15.73 3.40
C ILE A 95 13.40 15.93 4.52
N ASP A 96 12.39 16.75 4.28
CA ASP A 96 11.34 17.09 5.22
C ASP A 96 10.00 17.35 4.49
N GLY A 97 8.96 17.65 5.28
CA GLY A 97 7.60 17.81 4.77
C GLY A 97 6.91 16.49 4.47
N ASP A 98 5.62 16.56 4.27
CA ASP A 98 4.83 15.40 3.85
C ASP A 98 4.99 15.17 2.34
N ILE A 99 5.16 13.93 1.95
CA ILE A 99 5.25 13.52 0.55
C ILE A 99 4.07 12.67 0.09
N PHE A 100 3.15 12.36 0.99
CA PHE A 100 1.98 11.52 0.73
C PHE A 100 0.68 12.31 0.59
N SER A 101 0.77 13.64 0.76
CA SER A 101 -0.35 14.55 0.52
C SER A 101 0.12 15.87 -0.11
N SER A 102 -0.84 16.64 -0.61
CA SER A 102 -0.56 17.96 -1.22
C SER A 102 -0.15 19.02 -0.20
N LEU A 103 -0.21 18.77 1.09
CA LEU A 103 0.15 19.74 2.12
C LEU A 103 1.49 19.40 2.76
N PHE A 104 2.46 20.32 2.68
CA PHE A 104 3.81 20.15 3.22
C PHE A 104 3.84 19.82 4.72
N GLU A 105 2.94 20.41 5.50
CA GLU A 105 2.79 20.15 6.93
C GLU A 105 2.20 18.76 7.23
N GLY A 106 1.59 18.14 6.23
CA GLY A 106 0.84 16.88 6.35
C GLY A 106 -0.61 17.08 6.77
N ALA A 107 -1.42 16.06 6.53
CA ALA A 107 -2.82 16.05 6.89
C ALA A 107 -3.03 15.59 8.35
N SER A 108 -3.97 16.22 9.04
CA SER A 108 -4.43 15.75 10.36
C SER A 108 -5.26 14.48 10.25
N SER A 109 -5.96 14.31 9.14
CA SER A 109 -6.73 13.11 8.83
C SER A 109 -6.94 12.95 7.33
N GLY A 110 -7.17 11.70 6.89
CA GLY A 110 -7.55 11.38 5.52
C GLY A 110 -8.59 10.27 5.51
N SER A 111 -9.50 10.31 4.56
CA SER A 111 -10.53 9.29 4.36
C SER A 111 -10.78 9.05 2.88
N VAL A 112 -11.11 7.82 2.52
CA VAL A 112 -11.55 7.48 1.16
C VAL A 112 -12.88 8.18 0.88
N ASP A 113 -12.94 8.94 -0.22
CA ASP A 113 -14.10 9.71 -0.65
C ASP A 113 -14.81 9.07 -1.85
N ALA A 114 -14.03 8.56 -2.83
CA ALA A 114 -14.56 7.89 -4.01
C ALA A 114 -13.59 6.83 -4.54
N VAL A 115 -14.12 5.79 -5.13
CA VAL A 115 -13.36 4.70 -5.76
C VAL A 115 -13.91 4.48 -7.16
N ASP A 116 -13.01 4.48 -8.16
CA ASP A 116 -13.28 4.05 -9.52
C ASP A 116 -12.28 2.93 -9.85
N ALA A 117 -12.77 1.73 -10.12
CA ALA A 117 -11.93 0.54 -10.29
C ALA A 117 -12.37 -0.28 -11.50
N SER A 118 -11.38 -0.71 -12.27
CA SER A 118 -11.48 -1.72 -13.33
C SER A 118 -10.92 -3.07 -12.84
N ALA A 119 -10.69 -4.01 -13.74
CA ALA A 119 -10.07 -5.29 -13.37
C ALA A 119 -8.61 -5.13 -12.92
N GLU A 120 -7.84 -4.25 -13.56
CA GLU A 120 -6.38 -4.14 -13.41
C GLU A 120 -5.92 -2.85 -12.74
N THR A 121 -6.70 -1.79 -12.79
CA THR A 121 -6.34 -0.48 -12.25
C THR A 121 -7.48 0.12 -11.45
N ALA A 122 -7.13 0.95 -10.47
CA ALA A 122 -8.11 1.72 -9.72
C ALA A 122 -7.61 3.15 -9.45
N SER A 123 -8.56 4.05 -9.29
CA SER A 123 -8.38 5.43 -8.84
C SER A 123 -9.19 5.64 -7.58
N VAL A 124 -8.52 5.98 -6.49
CA VAL A 124 -9.14 6.22 -5.19
C VAL A 124 -8.91 7.67 -4.79
N ARG A 125 -9.98 8.44 -4.69
CA ARG A 125 -9.91 9.80 -4.18
C ARG A 125 -9.93 9.78 -2.66
N VAL A 126 -8.97 10.47 -2.06
CA VAL A 126 -8.86 10.68 -0.63
C VAL A 126 -9.19 12.13 -0.33
N LYS A 127 -10.06 12.36 0.63
CA LYS A 127 -10.31 13.66 1.22
C LYS A 127 -9.43 13.82 2.44
N TYR A 128 -8.53 14.78 2.40
CA TYR A 128 -7.67 15.18 3.50
C TYR A 128 -8.23 16.38 4.25
N VAL A 129 -7.91 16.45 5.53
CA VAL A 129 -8.25 17.57 6.42
C VAL A 129 -7.00 17.96 7.21
N TYR A 130 -6.72 19.25 7.29
CA TYR A 130 -5.75 19.81 8.22
C TYR A 130 -6.48 20.62 9.28
N ASN A 131 -6.25 20.28 10.53
CA ASN A 131 -6.82 20.95 11.67
C ASN A 131 -5.83 21.94 12.25
N ASP A 132 -6.34 23.06 12.71
CA ASP A 132 -5.60 24.01 13.53
C ASP A 132 -5.07 23.32 14.79
N PRO A 133 -3.76 23.34 15.06
CA PRO A 133 -3.18 22.62 16.20
C PRO A 133 -3.65 23.12 17.57
N GLU A 134 -4.06 24.39 17.66
CA GLU A 134 -4.48 24.99 18.93
C GLU A 134 -5.96 24.75 19.21
N THR A 135 -6.80 24.83 18.18
CA THR A 135 -8.25 24.75 18.34
C THR A 135 -8.85 23.41 17.94
N GLY A 136 -8.09 22.57 17.23
CA GLY A 136 -8.56 21.31 16.65
C GLY A 136 -9.57 21.46 15.52
N LYS A 137 -9.89 22.69 15.09
CA LYS A 137 -10.87 22.94 14.02
C LYS A 137 -10.24 22.73 12.64
N ALA A 138 -11.02 22.18 11.72
CA ALA A 138 -10.60 22.06 10.34
C ALA A 138 -10.41 23.45 9.70
N ILE A 139 -9.21 23.73 9.19
CA ILE A 139 -8.85 24.98 8.51
C ILE A 139 -8.56 24.78 7.03
N GLN A 140 -8.20 23.55 6.62
CA GLN A 140 -7.96 23.22 5.21
C GLN A 140 -8.54 21.84 4.89
N THR A 141 -9.12 21.70 3.71
CA THR A 141 -9.60 20.42 3.18
C THR A 141 -9.29 20.36 1.69
N TRP A 142 -8.74 19.22 1.22
CA TRP A 142 -8.41 19.02 -0.19
C TRP A 142 -8.53 17.53 -0.57
N PRO A 143 -8.72 17.24 -1.85
CA PRO A 143 -8.57 15.90 -2.36
C PRO A 143 -7.14 15.64 -2.81
N ASP A 144 -6.68 14.37 -2.72
CA ASP A 144 -5.62 13.82 -3.55
C ASP A 144 -6.10 12.49 -4.13
N ARG A 145 -5.40 11.97 -5.14
CA ARG A 145 -5.80 10.76 -5.84
C ARG A 145 -4.72 9.70 -5.76
N PHE A 146 -5.08 8.54 -5.26
CA PHE A 146 -4.25 7.35 -5.26
C PHE A 146 -4.54 6.54 -6.52
N LEU A 147 -3.50 6.19 -7.24
CA LEU A 147 -3.54 5.33 -8.42
C LEU A 147 -3.06 3.94 -8.00
N LEU A 148 -3.86 2.91 -8.27
CA LEU A 148 -3.57 1.55 -7.86
C LEU A 148 -3.51 0.62 -9.07
N VAL A 149 -2.71 -0.43 -8.91
CA VAL A 149 -2.63 -1.56 -9.86
C VAL A 149 -2.98 -2.86 -9.14
N ARG A 150 -3.49 -3.82 -9.90
CA ARG A 150 -3.75 -5.17 -9.39
C ARG A 150 -2.44 -5.95 -9.37
N GLY A 151 -2.01 -6.39 -8.19
CA GLY A 151 -0.93 -7.35 -8.00
C GLY A 151 -1.47 -8.75 -7.71
N GLU A 152 -0.59 -9.73 -7.57
CA GLU A 152 -0.96 -11.13 -7.25
C GLU A 152 -1.73 -11.26 -5.93
N SER A 153 -1.36 -10.47 -4.92
CA SER A 153 -1.97 -10.48 -3.59
C SER A 153 -3.05 -9.40 -3.39
N GLY A 154 -3.55 -8.77 -4.45
CA GLY A 154 -4.58 -7.74 -4.40
C GLY A 154 -4.11 -6.36 -4.85
N TRP A 155 -4.81 -5.31 -4.45
CA TRP A 155 -4.52 -3.95 -4.86
C TRP A 155 -3.26 -3.40 -4.21
N LEU A 156 -2.45 -2.66 -5.01
CA LEU A 156 -1.23 -1.98 -4.57
C LEU A 156 -1.24 -0.54 -5.07
N ILE A 157 -0.85 0.40 -4.22
CA ILE A 157 -0.69 1.81 -4.58
C ILE A 157 0.53 1.93 -5.49
N ASP A 158 0.32 2.47 -6.69
CA ASP A 158 1.36 2.65 -7.71
C ASP A 158 1.80 4.10 -7.85
N ASP A 159 0.93 5.06 -7.48
CA ASP A 159 1.25 6.48 -7.50
C ASP A 159 0.28 7.30 -6.63
N ILE A 160 0.65 8.54 -6.35
CA ILE A 160 -0.21 9.56 -5.75
C ILE A 160 -0.18 10.80 -6.63
N GLU A 161 -1.35 11.27 -7.05
CA GLU A 161 -1.52 12.52 -7.79
C GLU A 161 -1.95 13.62 -6.83
N TYR A 162 -1.19 14.70 -6.78
CA TYR A 162 -1.42 15.85 -5.93
C TYR A 162 -2.45 16.77 -6.56
N LEU A 163 -3.56 16.99 -5.87
CA LEU A 163 -4.69 17.79 -6.34
C LEU A 163 -4.97 19.02 -5.46
N GLY A 164 -4.06 19.34 -4.53
CA GLY A 164 -4.11 20.58 -3.77
C GLY A 164 -4.15 21.80 -4.68
N GLY A 165 -5.06 22.76 -4.42
CA GLY A 165 -5.37 23.87 -5.32
C GLY A 165 -4.70 25.19 -4.96
N TRP A 166 -3.79 25.27 -4.00
CA TRP A 166 -3.10 26.50 -3.58
C TRP A 166 -1.70 26.64 -4.21
N ASP A 167 -1.13 27.83 -4.16
CA ASP A 167 0.08 28.21 -4.90
C ASP A 167 1.32 27.37 -4.54
N PHE A 168 1.43 26.94 -3.29
CA PHE A 168 2.59 26.18 -2.78
C PHE A 168 2.36 24.66 -2.70
N SER A 169 1.21 24.15 -3.17
CA SER A 169 0.99 22.71 -3.20
C SER A 169 1.88 22.05 -4.25
N PRO A 170 2.46 20.87 -3.98
CA PRO A 170 3.11 20.08 -5.01
C PRO A 170 2.11 19.79 -6.14
N ARG A 171 2.62 19.70 -7.36
CA ARG A 171 1.83 19.40 -8.55
C ARG A 171 2.37 18.14 -9.21
N GLY A 172 1.51 17.48 -9.97
CA GLY A 172 1.87 16.24 -10.66
C GLY A 172 1.75 15.04 -9.75
N LYS A 173 2.74 14.17 -9.78
CA LYS A 173 2.69 12.87 -9.10
C LYS A 173 3.90 12.65 -8.20
N LEU A 174 3.69 11.84 -7.18
CA LEU A 174 4.75 11.39 -6.28
C LEU A 174 5.90 10.72 -7.06
N SER A 175 5.57 9.86 -8.03
CA SER A 175 6.58 9.19 -8.87
C SER A 175 7.48 10.17 -9.63
N SER A 176 6.96 11.31 -10.07
CA SER A 176 7.77 12.35 -10.74
C SER A 176 8.78 12.97 -9.77
N ALA A 177 8.35 13.36 -8.57
CA ALA A 177 9.22 13.92 -7.54
C ALA A 177 10.29 12.91 -7.09
N LEU A 178 9.93 11.63 -6.94
CA LEU A 178 10.88 10.56 -6.63
C LEU A 178 11.92 10.40 -7.74
N SER A 179 11.49 10.38 -9.02
CA SER A 179 12.40 10.24 -10.16
C SER A 179 13.36 11.43 -10.29
N GLU A 180 12.86 12.65 -10.09
CA GLU A 180 13.71 13.87 -10.07
C GLU A 180 14.75 13.80 -8.95
N THR A 181 14.37 13.31 -7.77
CA THR A 181 15.29 13.15 -6.65
C THR A 181 16.33 12.06 -6.90
N ALA A 182 15.94 10.95 -7.52
CA ALA A 182 16.83 9.86 -7.91
C ALA A 182 17.93 10.35 -8.88
N ALA A 183 17.56 11.17 -9.87
CA ALA A 183 18.48 11.72 -10.88
C ALA A 183 19.59 12.65 -10.30
N LEU A 184 19.48 13.07 -9.04
CA LEU A 184 20.53 13.87 -8.38
C LEU A 184 21.75 13.04 -7.98
N GLY A 185 21.65 11.72 -8.06
CA GLY A 185 22.76 10.79 -7.80
C GLY A 185 23.70 10.58 -8.99
N ASP A 186 23.27 11.02 -10.17
CA ASP A 186 24.04 10.91 -11.41
C ASP A 186 24.94 12.18 -11.59
#